data_58730110ecd7536e1ecb6bcd655e071d
#
_entry.id   58730110ecd7536e1ecb6bcd655e071d
#
_cell.length_a   1.000
_cell.length_b   1.000
_cell.length_c   1.000
_cell.angle_alpha   90.00
_cell.angle_beta   90.00
_cell.angle_gamma   90.00
#
_symmetry.space_group_name_H-M   'P 1'
#
loop_
_entity.id
_entity.type
_entity.pdbx_description
1 polymer ?
#
loop_
_entity_poly.entity_id
_entity_poly.type
_entity_poly.pdbx_seq_one_letter_code
_entity_poly.pdbx_strand_id
1 'polypeptide(L)'
;LFRSPFEFNKVKEIADRHHLYVVEDCAQGHDALYEGKMVGTLGDLGCFSFYPGKNLYAFGEGGSVTGYRKEYFDTIEMMKNQGCTVRYYHDMIGYNYRLEGIQGAVLSVSLKYLPEWTARRREIGWRYTKEITNPAITLQHHPENTNPVFHMFEVEVEDDPERFLAYMAEKGIECNRHYPVPCHLQNAYKHLGYQVGDCPNAEYLASHCATLPLFPEMTDEEVEMVIRACNAYQTA
;
A
#
# COMPACT_ATOMS: atom_id res chain seq x y z
N LEU A 1 5.98 -6.71 4.76
CA LEU A 1 5.16 -7.05 3.95
C LEU A 1 4.03 -6.09 3.60
N PHE A 2 3.14 -6.43 2.73
CA PHE A 2 2.20 -5.49 2.13
C PHE A 2 1.40 -4.68 3.16
N ARG A 3 1.47 -3.32 3.10
CA ARG A 3 0.52 -2.38 3.73
C ARG A 3 0.48 -2.35 5.27
N SER A 4 1.40 -3.01 5.92
CA SER A 4 1.72 -2.82 7.32
C SER A 4 3.04 -2.05 7.42
N PRO A 5 3.21 -1.12 8.37
CA PRO A 5 4.51 -0.53 8.61
C PRO A 5 5.56 -1.62 8.87
N PHE A 6 6.75 -1.41 8.35
CA PHE A 6 7.88 -2.30 8.58
C PHE A 6 8.59 -1.93 9.90
N GLU A 7 9.52 -2.76 10.34
CA GLU A 7 10.37 -2.52 11.49
C GLU A 7 11.35 -1.35 11.25
N PHE A 8 10.82 -0.12 11.31
CA PHE A 8 11.55 1.09 10.93
C PHE A 8 12.89 1.25 11.68
N ASN A 9 12.89 0.98 12.97
CA ASN A 9 14.09 1.16 13.80
C ASN A 9 15.27 0.30 13.29
N LYS A 10 15.01 -0.92 12.82
CA LYS A 10 16.06 -1.79 12.24
C LYS A 10 16.63 -1.23 10.94
N VAL A 11 15.77 -0.68 10.08
CA VAL A 11 16.21 -0.04 8.82
C VAL A 11 16.96 1.25 9.13
N LYS A 12 16.48 2.04 10.09
CA LYS A 12 17.13 3.29 10.52
C LYS A 12 18.52 3.05 11.09
N GLU A 13 18.70 2.01 11.90
CA GLU A 13 20.02 1.61 12.43
C GLU A 13 21.02 1.30 11.31
N ILE A 14 20.58 0.58 10.26
CA ILE A 14 21.40 0.29 9.09
C ILE A 14 21.73 1.57 8.32
N ALA A 15 20.71 2.39 8.07
CA ALA A 15 20.87 3.65 7.36
C ALA A 15 21.85 4.59 8.05
N ASP A 16 21.76 4.74 9.38
CA ASP A 16 22.68 5.56 10.16
C ASP A 16 24.11 5.04 10.11
N ARG A 17 24.31 3.72 10.22
CA ARG A 17 25.62 3.07 10.14
C ARG A 17 26.31 3.32 8.80
N HIS A 18 25.55 3.39 7.73
CA HIS A 18 26.04 3.53 6.37
C HIS A 18 25.82 4.94 5.78
N HIS A 19 25.39 5.90 6.60
CA HIS A 19 25.11 7.29 6.18
C HIS A 19 24.14 7.36 4.98
N LEU A 20 23.07 6.55 5.01
CA LEU A 20 22.05 6.48 3.95
C LEU A 20 20.84 7.35 4.31
N TYR A 21 20.19 7.88 3.30
CA TYR A 21 18.88 8.50 3.43
C TYR A 21 17.78 7.43 3.41
N VAL A 22 16.70 7.68 4.17
CA VAL A 22 15.52 6.83 4.20
C VAL A 22 14.34 7.56 3.59
N VAL A 23 13.85 7.05 2.48
CA VAL A 23 12.61 7.51 1.85
C VAL A 23 11.52 6.46 2.09
N GLU A 24 10.46 6.85 2.78
CA GLU A 24 9.33 5.98 3.06
C GLU A 24 8.36 5.97 1.87
N ASP A 25 8.09 4.80 1.30
CA ASP A 25 6.95 4.61 0.39
C ASP A 25 5.68 4.42 1.20
N CYS A 26 4.94 5.51 1.38
CA CYS A 26 3.68 5.58 2.10
C CYS A 26 2.47 5.59 1.16
N ALA A 27 2.63 5.19 -0.11
CA ALA A 27 1.56 5.23 -1.11
C ALA A 27 0.29 4.45 -0.71
N GLN A 28 0.40 3.54 0.25
CA GLN A 28 -0.70 2.76 0.82
C GLN A 28 -0.79 2.89 2.36
N GLY A 29 -0.08 3.85 2.95
CA GLY A 29 0.12 3.98 4.39
C GLY A 29 -0.58 5.18 5.04
N HIS A 30 -1.57 5.82 4.39
CA HIS A 30 -2.27 6.96 4.98
C HIS A 30 -2.87 6.59 6.34
N ASP A 31 -2.50 7.32 7.39
CA ASP A 31 -2.91 7.08 8.78
C ASP A 31 -2.35 5.80 9.43
N ALA A 32 -1.36 5.13 8.82
CA ALA A 32 -0.66 4.01 9.46
C ALA A 32 0.33 4.53 10.51
N LEU A 33 0.51 3.76 11.59
CA LEU A 33 1.38 4.12 12.71
C LEU A 33 2.43 3.04 12.96
N TYR A 34 3.64 3.50 13.24
CA TYR A 34 4.74 2.72 13.80
C TYR A 34 5.15 3.32 15.16
N GLU A 35 5.09 2.55 16.24
CA GLU A 35 5.34 3.02 17.62
C GLU A 35 4.58 4.32 17.96
N GLY A 36 3.31 4.41 17.50
CA GLY A 36 2.46 5.58 17.74
C GLY A 36 2.77 6.81 16.88
N LYS A 37 3.78 6.76 16.00
CA LYS A 37 4.13 7.83 15.07
C LYS A 37 3.61 7.52 13.68
N MET A 38 3.14 8.53 12.99
CA MET A 38 2.60 8.39 11.64
C MET A 38 3.71 8.06 10.65
N VAL A 39 3.50 7.05 9.79
CA VAL A 39 4.43 6.77 8.68
C VAL A 39 4.51 7.96 7.73
N GLY A 40 5.63 8.10 7.03
CA GLY A 40 5.95 9.30 6.24
C GLY A 40 6.51 10.45 7.07
N THR A 41 6.69 10.24 8.39
CA THR A 41 7.34 11.21 9.29
C THR A 41 8.53 10.59 10.04
N LEU A 42 8.93 9.39 9.69
CA LEU A 42 9.96 8.63 10.39
C LEU A 42 11.32 8.76 9.70
N GLY A 43 11.33 8.73 8.36
CA GLY A 43 12.51 8.86 7.54
C GLY A 43 12.86 10.31 7.17
N ASP A 44 13.74 10.47 6.19
CA ASP A 44 14.11 11.79 5.65
C ASP A 44 12.98 12.39 4.82
N LEU A 45 12.28 11.55 4.06
CA LEU A 45 11.12 11.90 3.23
C LEU A 45 10.08 10.76 3.31
N GLY A 46 8.78 11.12 3.20
CA GLY A 46 7.68 10.18 3.00
C GLY A 46 6.93 10.52 1.71
N CYS A 47 6.59 9.51 0.91
CA CYS A 47 5.91 9.67 -0.36
C CYS A 47 4.52 9.05 -0.32
N PHE A 48 3.47 9.83 -0.56
CA PHE A 48 2.07 9.41 -0.55
C PHE A 48 1.45 9.47 -1.94
N SER A 49 0.54 8.55 -2.23
CA SER A 49 -0.27 8.54 -3.45
C SER A 49 -1.72 8.88 -3.13
N PHE A 50 -2.33 9.75 -3.94
CA PHE A 50 -3.75 10.07 -3.86
C PHE A 50 -4.55 9.48 -5.03
N TYR A 51 -4.01 8.44 -5.68
CA TYR A 51 -4.74 7.68 -6.70
C TYR A 51 -6.14 7.28 -6.20
N PRO A 52 -7.19 7.27 -7.05
CA PRO A 52 -8.59 7.05 -6.63
C PRO A 52 -8.86 5.79 -5.79
N GLY A 53 -8.04 4.75 -5.91
CA GLY A 53 -8.15 3.54 -5.08
C GLY A 53 -7.48 3.62 -3.71
N LYS A 54 -6.84 4.73 -3.32
CA LYS A 54 -6.11 4.85 -2.04
C LYS A 54 -7.06 5.16 -0.87
N ASN A 55 -6.59 4.91 0.37
CA ASN A 55 -7.38 5.19 1.58
C ASN A 55 -7.70 6.70 1.73
N LEU A 56 -6.77 7.55 1.31
CA LEU A 56 -7.02 8.98 1.06
C LEU A 56 -6.83 9.21 -0.43
N TYR A 57 -7.89 9.59 -1.13
CA TYR A 57 -7.92 9.64 -2.59
C TYR A 57 -8.39 11.00 -3.13
N ALA A 58 -7.86 11.34 -4.30
CA ALA A 58 -8.36 12.39 -5.18
C ALA A 58 -9.32 11.79 -6.23
N PHE A 59 -9.95 12.64 -7.03
CA PHE A 59 -10.77 12.22 -8.19
C PHE A 59 -9.92 12.14 -9.48
N GLY A 60 -8.65 11.84 -9.34
CA GLY A 60 -7.66 11.71 -10.39
C GLY A 60 -6.29 11.43 -9.78
N GLU A 61 -5.23 11.66 -10.57
CA GLU A 61 -3.87 11.45 -10.10
C GLU A 61 -3.45 12.53 -9.10
N GLY A 62 -2.64 12.13 -8.14
CA GLY A 62 -2.08 13.03 -7.15
C GLY A 62 -1.13 12.32 -6.19
N GLY A 63 -0.35 13.11 -5.49
CA GLY A 63 0.56 12.63 -4.46
C GLY A 63 1.11 13.77 -3.62
N SER A 64 1.77 13.44 -2.53
CA SER A 64 2.49 14.39 -1.70
C SER A 64 3.80 13.81 -1.19
N VAL A 65 4.71 14.71 -0.85
CA VAL A 65 5.95 14.38 -0.14
C VAL A 65 5.94 15.08 1.20
N THR A 66 6.31 14.35 2.25
CA THR A 66 6.48 14.87 3.62
C THR A 66 7.94 14.78 4.04
N GLY A 67 8.35 15.58 5.02
CA GLY A 67 9.72 15.58 5.56
C GLY A 67 9.96 16.79 6.44
N TYR A 68 11.21 16.98 6.90
CA TYR A 68 11.56 18.03 7.86
C TYR A 68 12.61 19.02 7.34
N ARG A 69 13.35 18.69 6.27
CA ARG A 69 14.45 19.52 5.75
C ARG A 69 13.99 20.42 4.64
N LYS A 70 14.09 21.74 4.87
CA LYS A 70 13.67 22.76 3.91
C LYS A 70 14.39 22.61 2.56
N GLU A 71 15.67 22.31 2.56
CA GLU A 71 16.46 22.17 1.34
C GLU A 71 15.94 21.09 0.39
N TYR A 72 15.34 20.01 0.91
CA TYR A 72 14.70 18.98 0.09
C TYR A 72 13.44 19.53 -0.58
N PHE A 73 12.64 20.29 0.18
CA PHE A 73 11.42 20.88 -0.35
C PHE A 73 11.69 21.97 -1.38
N ASP A 74 12.73 22.78 -1.21
CA ASP A 74 13.12 23.76 -2.21
C ASP A 74 13.45 23.06 -3.55
N THR A 75 14.15 21.93 -3.50
CA THR A 75 14.46 21.11 -4.68
C THR A 75 13.20 20.47 -5.27
N ILE A 76 12.34 19.85 -4.44
CA ILE A 76 11.10 19.21 -4.87
C ILE A 76 10.14 20.21 -5.52
N GLU A 77 9.98 21.40 -4.92
CA GLU A 77 9.16 22.48 -5.46
C GLU A 77 9.65 22.92 -6.85
N MET A 78 10.95 23.02 -7.02
CA MET A 78 11.57 23.32 -8.31
C MET A 78 11.34 22.18 -9.31
N MET A 79 11.63 20.95 -8.93
CA MET A 79 11.46 19.77 -9.80
C MET A 79 10.01 19.60 -10.28
N LYS A 80 9.02 19.72 -9.39
CA LYS A 80 7.60 19.57 -9.78
C LYS A 80 7.08 20.71 -10.64
N ASN A 81 7.77 21.85 -10.65
CA ASN A 81 7.40 23.05 -11.40
C ASN A 81 8.35 23.31 -12.60
N GLN A 82 8.64 22.28 -13.38
CA GLN A 82 9.44 22.36 -14.60
C GLN A 82 10.88 22.86 -14.39
N GLY A 83 11.43 22.71 -13.18
CA GLY A 83 12.78 23.12 -12.83
C GLY A 83 12.95 24.63 -12.59
N CYS A 84 11.86 25.39 -12.39
CA CYS A 84 11.93 26.82 -12.22
C CYS A 84 11.57 27.30 -10.81
N THR A 85 12.38 28.24 -10.30
CA THR A 85 12.11 29.03 -9.08
C THR A 85 11.43 30.34 -9.42
N VAL A 86 11.81 30.94 -10.54
CA VAL A 86 11.22 32.17 -11.08
C VAL A 86 10.63 31.86 -12.45
N ARG A 87 9.44 32.37 -12.73
CA ARG A 87 8.73 32.13 -14.00
C ARG A 87 9.63 32.41 -15.21
N TYR A 88 9.71 31.41 -16.11
CA TYR A 88 10.54 31.39 -17.32
C TYR A 88 12.05 31.16 -17.11
N TYR A 89 12.52 31.06 -15.86
CA TYR A 89 13.92 30.73 -15.57
C TYR A 89 14.01 29.34 -15.01
N HIS A 90 14.64 28.40 -15.74
CA HIS A 90 14.74 27.01 -15.42
C HIS A 90 16.17 26.70 -14.98
N ASP A 91 16.33 26.40 -13.67
CA ASP A 91 17.64 26.17 -13.06
C ASP A 91 18.05 24.70 -13.12
N MET A 92 17.09 23.82 -13.39
CA MET A 92 17.29 22.38 -13.55
C MET A 92 16.23 21.75 -14.45
N ILE A 93 16.47 20.49 -14.88
CA ILE A 93 15.44 19.70 -15.56
C ILE A 93 14.37 19.31 -14.52
N GLY A 94 13.13 19.63 -14.82
CA GLY A 94 11.99 19.33 -13.96
C GLY A 94 10.77 18.86 -14.75
N TYR A 95 9.68 18.62 -14.01
CA TYR A 95 8.46 18.03 -14.54
C TYR A 95 7.25 18.91 -14.26
N ASN A 96 6.14 18.65 -14.92
CA ASN A 96 4.85 19.23 -14.56
C ASN A 96 4.11 18.31 -13.59
N TYR A 97 4.51 18.33 -12.32
CA TYR A 97 3.93 17.51 -11.25
C TYR A 97 3.18 18.36 -10.22
N ARG A 98 2.55 19.43 -10.67
CA ARG A 98 1.69 20.25 -9.82
C ARG A 98 0.36 19.58 -9.62
N LEU A 99 -0.08 19.47 -8.34
CA LEU A 99 -1.41 18.99 -8.02
C LEU A 99 -2.46 20.01 -8.51
N GLU A 100 -3.47 19.54 -9.21
CA GLU A 100 -4.58 20.38 -9.65
C GLU A 100 -5.42 20.84 -8.47
N GLY A 101 -5.89 22.09 -8.52
CA GLY A 101 -6.69 22.70 -7.44
C GLY A 101 -7.98 21.93 -7.13
N ILE A 102 -8.61 21.33 -8.13
CA ILE A 102 -9.79 20.44 -7.94
C ILE A 102 -9.44 19.26 -7.07
N GLN A 103 -8.32 18.58 -7.33
CA GLN A 103 -7.87 17.45 -6.53
C GLN A 103 -7.56 17.88 -5.08
N GLY A 104 -6.95 19.05 -4.91
CA GLY A 104 -6.73 19.63 -3.59
C GLY A 104 -8.03 19.91 -2.82
N ALA A 105 -9.09 20.36 -3.49
CA ALA A 105 -10.40 20.56 -2.90
C ALA A 105 -11.04 19.24 -2.46
N VAL A 106 -11.00 18.20 -3.31
CA VAL A 106 -11.47 16.86 -2.97
C VAL A 106 -10.72 16.32 -1.74
N LEU A 107 -9.39 16.37 -1.75
CA LEU A 107 -8.56 15.92 -0.63
C LEU A 107 -8.86 16.66 0.68
N SER A 108 -9.13 17.97 0.61
CA SER A 108 -9.50 18.80 1.79
C SER A 108 -10.82 18.35 2.41
N VAL A 109 -11.73 17.75 1.65
CA VAL A 109 -12.96 17.14 2.15
C VAL A 109 -12.68 15.75 2.68
N SER A 110 -12.08 14.87 1.86
CA SER A 110 -11.84 13.46 2.18
C SER A 110 -10.97 13.27 3.43
N LEU A 111 -9.99 14.15 3.64
CA LEU A 111 -9.10 14.11 4.81
C LEU A 111 -9.87 14.19 6.15
N LYS A 112 -11.03 14.86 6.18
CA LYS A 112 -11.84 14.96 7.39
C LYS A 112 -12.47 13.64 7.79
N TYR A 113 -12.71 12.76 6.84
CA TYR A 113 -13.32 11.44 7.03
C TYR A 113 -12.29 10.30 7.13
N LEU A 114 -11.02 10.57 6.80
CA LEU A 114 -9.98 9.56 6.83
C LEU A 114 -9.88 8.80 8.17
N PRO A 115 -9.96 9.46 9.35
CA PRO A 115 -9.90 8.73 10.63
C PRO A 115 -11.05 7.72 10.81
N GLU A 116 -12.28 8.09 10.40
CA GLU A 116 -13.46 7.21 10.44
C GLU A 116 -13.28 6.03 9.49
N TRP A 117 -12.90 6.29 8.24
CA TRP A 117 -12.63 5.23 7.25
C TRP A 117 -11.52 4.29 7.69
N THR A 118 -10.44 4.83 8.27
CA THR A 118 -9.35 4.01 8.80
C THR A 118 -9.79 3.17 9.99
N ALA A 119 -10.60 3.71 10.90
CA ALA A 119 -11.13 2.96 12.03
C ALA A 119 -11.96 1.76 11.54
N ARG A 120 -12.85 1.97 10.55
CA ARG A 120 -13.65 0.88 9.99
C ARG A 120 -12.79 -0.14 9.23
N ARG A 121 -11.80 0.29 8.46
CA ARG A 121 -10.85 -0.63 7.80
C ARG A 121 -10.09 -1.49 8.81
N ARG A 122 -9.67 -0.91 9.91
CA ARG A 122 -9.00 -1.65 11.01
C ARG A 122 -9.94 -2.66 11.65
N GLU A 123 -11.17 -2.28 11.93
CA GLU A 123 -12.18 -3.20 12.46
C GLU A 123 -12.35 -4.43 11.56
N ILE A 124 -12.60 -4.23 10.27
CA ILE A 124 -12.75 -5.30 9.28
C ILE A 124 -11.47 -6.15 9.19
N GLY A 125 -10.31 -5.50 9.04
CA GLY A 125 -9.03 -6.21 8.91
C GLY A 125 -8.68 -7.06 10.13
N TRP A 126 -8.97 -6.58 11.33
CA TRP A 126 -8.76 -7.37 12.55
C TRP A 126 -9.79 -8.48 12.70
N ARG A 127 -11.04 -8.31 12.24
CA ARG A 127 -12.00 -9.41 12.13
C ARG A 127 -11.48 -10.51 11.19
N TYR A 128 -11.02 -10.14 9.98
CA TYR A 128 -10.44 -11.12 9.07
C TYR A 128 -9.25 -11.85 9.69
N THR A 129 -8.33 -11.10 10.31
CA THR A 129 -7.15 -11.68 10.97
C THR A 129 -7.50 -12.66 12.08
N LYS A 130 -8.59 -12.43 12.82
CA LYS A 130 -9.00 -13.25 13.95
C LYS A 130 -9.94 -14.39 13.56
N GLU A 131 -10.85 -14.16 12.61
CA GLU A 131 -12.00 -15.03 12.36
C GLU A 131 -11.79 -15.95 11.14
N ILE A 132 -10.84 -15.63 10.22
CA ILE A 132 -10.42 -16.56 9.16
C ILE A 132 -9.45 -17.55 9.77
N THR A 133 -9.87 -18.82 9.85
CA THR A 133 -9.13 -19.90 10.53
C THR A 133 -8.84 -21.09 9.62
N ASN A 134 -9.18 -21.00 8.34
CA ASN A 134 -8.94 -22.06 7.36
C ASN A 134 -7.43 -22.26 7.16
N PRO A 135 -6.87 -23.46 7.39
CA PRO A 135 -5.45 -23.73 7.27
C PRO A 135 -4.91 -23.57 5.84
N ALA A 136 -5.77 -23.68 4.83
CA ALA A 136 -5.39 -23.44 3.42
C ALA A 136 -5.22 -21.95 3.07
N ILE A 137 -5.44 -21.03 4.01
CA ILE A 137 -5.32 -19.58 3.84
C ILE A 137 -4.35 -19.02 4.88
N THR A 138 -3.19 -18.61 4.45
CA THR A 138 -2.22 -17.94 5.33
C THR A 138 -2.46 -16.42 5.36
N LEU A 139 -2.63 -15.91 6.57
CA LEU A 139 -2.88 -14.48 6.80
C LEU A 139 -1.57 -13.70 7.01
N GLN A 140 -1.61 -12.40 6.77
CA GLN A 140 -0.48 -11.52 7.00
C GLN A 140 -0.13 -11.42 8.49
N HIS A 141 1.16 -11.45 8.79
CA HIS A 141 1.66 -11.10 10.12
C HIS A 141 1.82 -9.60 10.25
N HIS A 142 1.32 -9.04 11.35
CA HIS A 142 1.48 -7.63 11.70
C HIS A 142 2.36 -7.51 12.95
N PRO A 143 3.51 -6.79 12.89
CA PRO A 143 4.33 -6.55 14.08
C PRO A 143 3.53 -5.80 15.17
N GLU A 144 3.75 -6.15 16.44
CA GLU A 144 3.00 -5.60 17.59
C GLU A 144 3.11 -4.08 17.73
N ASN A 145 4.25 -3.51 17.33
CA ASN A 145 4.52 -2.07 17.37
C ASN A 145 3.95 -1.29 16.17
N THR A 146 3.13 -1.92 15.33
CA THR A 146 2.51 -1.30 14.16
C THR A 146 1.00 -1.20 14.29
N ASN A 147 0.41 -0.19 13.65
CA ASN A 147 -1.02 -0.06 13.49
C ASN A 147 -1.34 0.08 11.98
N PRO A 148 -1.60 -1.03 11.29
CA PRO A 148 -1.86 -1.04 9.85
C PRO A 148 -3.18 -0.34 9.52
N VAL A 149 -3.36 0.01 8.25
CA VAL A 149 -4.57 0.68 7.74
C VAL A 149 -5.37 -0.19 6.79
N PHE A 150 -4.94 -1.42 6.56
CA PHE A 150 -5.61 -2.40 5.72
C PHE A 150 -6.13 -1.79 4.40
N HIS A 151 -5.23 -1.14 3.66
CA HIS A 151 -5.58 -0.61 2.34
C HIS A 151 -6.11 -1.73 1.44
N MET A 152 -5.48 -2.88 1.48
CA MET A 152 -5.92 -4.14 0.92
C MET A 152 -5.69 -5.26 1.94
N PHE A 153 -6.40 -6.35 1.84
CA PHE A 153 -6.21 -7.52 2.69
C PHE A 153 -5.75 -8.70 1.83
N GLU A 154 -4.43 -8.90 1.80
CA GLU A 154 -3.82 -10.01 1.06
C GLU A 154 -3.80 -11.26 1.91
N VAL A 155 -4.04 -12.38 1.26
CA VAL A 155 -3.87 -13.72 1.81
C VAL A 155 -3.03 -14.56 0.85
N GLU A 156 -2.36 -15.58 1.37
CA GLU A 156 -1.74 -16.63 0.58
C GLU A 156 -2.67 -17.84 0.57
N VAL A 157 -2.92 -18.41 -0.60
CA VAL A 157 -3.75 -19.61 -0.76
C VAL A 157 -2.83 -20.79 -1.06
N GLU A 158 -3.08 -21.94 -0.43
CA GLU A 158 -2.24 -23.14 -0.55
C GLU A 158 -2.21 -23.72 -1.97
N ASP A 159 -3.33 -23.61 -2.68
CA ASP A 159 -3.43 -24.07 -4.09
C ASP A 159 -3.50 -22.90 -5.09
N ASP A 160 -3.98 -23.15 -6.32
CA ASP A 160 -4.06 -22.14 -7.38
C ASP A 160 -4.98 -20.96 -6.97
N PRO A 161 -4.47 -19.73 -6.87
CA PRO A 161 -5.29 -18.56 -6.55
C PRO A 161 -6.45 -18.33 -7.53
N GLU A 162 -6.32 -18.68 -8.79
CA GLU A 162 -7.40 -18.51 -9.77
C GLU A 162 -8.61 -19.41 -9.41
N ARG A 163 -8.35 -20.59 -8.85
CA ARG A 163 -9.40 -21.47 -8.34
C ARG A 163 -10.08 -20.85 -7.11
N PHE A 164 -9.31 -20.28 -6.21
CA PHE A 164 -9.85 -19.55 -5.05
C PHE A 164 -10.69 -18.36 -5.50
N LEU A 165 -10.22 -17.54 -6.44
CA LEU A 165 -10.96 -16.41 -6.98
C LEU A 165 -12.29 -16.87 -7.62
N ALA A 166 -12.27 -17.95 -8.41
CA ALA A 166 -13.47 -18.52 -9.02
C ALA A 166 -14.49 -18.98 -7.96
N TYR A 167 -14.01 -19.68 -6.92
CA TYR A 167 -14.85 -20.10 -5.79
C TYR A 167 -15.49 -18.91 -5.08
N MET A 168 -14.71 -17.85 -4.79
CA MET A 168 -15.23 -16.64 -4.14
C MET A 168 -16.26 -15.93 -5.02
N ALA A 169 -16.02 -15.87 -6.33
CA ALA A 169 -16.95 -15.29 -7.29
C ALA A 169 -18.30 -16.05 -7.34
N GLU A 170 -18.30 -17.38 -7.25
CA GLU A 170 -19.52 -18.21 -7.11
C GLU A 170 -20.33 -17.87 -5.85
N LYS A 171 -19.66 -17.34 -4.80
CA LYS A 171 -20.32 -16.86 -3.57
C LYS A 171 -20.72 -15.37 -3.66
N GLY A 172 -20.54 -14.72 -4.83
CA GLY A 172 -20.82 -13.30 -5.01
C GLY A 172 -19.76 -12.37 -4.39
N ILE A 173 -18.56 -12.89 -4.11
CA ILE A 173 -17.45 -12.14 -3.52
C ILE A 173 -16.38 -11.90 -4.59
N GLU A 174 -16.14 -10.63 -4.94
CA GLU A 174 -15.09 -10.26 -5.87
C GLU A 174 -13.73 -10.18 -5.16
N CYS A 175 -12.80 -11.01 -5.58
CA CYS A 175 -11.41 -11.02 -5.14
C CYS A 175 -10.48 -10.66 -6.30
N ASN A 176 -9.26 -10.21 -5.95
CA ASN A 176 -8.25 -9.80 -6.93
C ASN A 176 -6.90 -10.42 -6.59
N ARG A 177 -5.86 -10.09 -7.36
CA ARG A 177 -4.46 -10.46 -7.06
C ARG A 177 -3.56 -9.24 -7.14
N HIS A 178 -2.79 -8.96 -6.08
CA HIS A 178 -1.86 -7.85 -6.04
C HIS A 178 -0.48 -8.30 -5.51
N TYR A 179 0.43 -8.79 -6.43
CA TYR A 179 0.27 -8.80 -7.89
C TYR A 179 0.72 -10.14 -8.47
N PRO A 180 0.15 -10.62 -9.60
CA PRO A 180 0.41 -11.97 -10.12
C PRO A 180 1.77 -12.14 -10.80
N VAL A 181 2.51 -11.05 -11.06
CA VAL A 181 3.83 -11.08 -11.68
C VAL A 181 4.81 -10.27 -10.83
N PRO A 182 5.88 -10.87 -10.29
CA PRO A 182 6.87 -10.16 -9.50
C PRO A 182 7.69 -9.19 -10.34
N CYS A 183 8.15 -8.10 -9.72
CA CYS A 183 8.80 -6.99 -10.43
C CYS A 183 9.97 -7.43 -11.32
N HIS A 184 10.85 -8.30 -10.83
CA HIS A 184 12.06 -8.75 -11.56
C HIS A 184 11.73 -9.56 -12.82
N LEU A 185 10.53 -10.16 -12.93
CA LEU A 185 10.07 -10.91 -14.10
C LEU A 185 9.23 -10.06 -15.07
N GLN A 186 9.02 -8.77 -14.78
CA GLN A 186 8.33 -7.88 -15.69
C GLN A 186 9.12 -7.64 -16.96
N ASN A 187 8.44 -7.55 -18.10
CA ASN A 187 9.07 -7.32 -19.40
C ASN A 187 9.96 -6.06 -19.43
N ALA A 188 9.58 -5.03 -18.68
CA ALA A 188 10.32 -3.78 -18.55
C ALA A 188 11.73 -3.98 -17.95
N TYR A 189 11.93 -5.02 -17.15
CA TYR A 189 13.18 -5.29 -16.43
C TYR A 189 14.00 -6.44 -17.04
N LYS A 190 13.59 -7.00 -18.19
CA LYS A 190 14.37 -8.06 -18.88
C LYS A 190 15.83 -7.70 -19.14
N HIS A 191 16.13 -6.42 -19.32
CA HIS A 191 17.49 -5.93 -19.55
C HIS A 191 18.40 -6.09 -18.33
N LEU A 192 17.86 -6.33 -17.14
CA LEU A 192 18.63 -6.59 -15.91
C LEU A 192 19.09 -8.05 -15.80
N GLY A 193 18.59 -8.96 -16.65
CA GLY A 193 19.03 -10.34 -16.74
C GLY A 193 18.47 -11.30 -15.69
N TYR A 194 17.55 -10.85 -14.83
CA TYR A 194 16.88 -11.72 -13.84
C TYR A 194 16.12 -12.87 -14.51
N GLN A 195 16.17 -14.03 -13.86
CA GLN A 195 15.50 -15.26 -14.29
C GLN A 195 14.54 -15.74 -13.19
N VAL A 196 13.66 -16.67 -13.55
CA VAL A 196 12.84 -17.42 -12.59
C VAL A 196 13.77 -18.16 -11.62
N GLY A 197 13.51 -18.03 -10.32
CA GLY A 197 14.32 -18.59 -9.24
C GLY A 197 15.27 -17.59 -8.58
N ASP A 198 15.51 -16.42 -9.17
CA ASP A 198 16.41 -15.39 -8.59
C ASP A 198 15.79 -14.70 -7.36
N CYS A 199 14.45 -14.61 -7.29
CA CYS A 199 13.73 -14.03 -6.17
C CYS A 199 12.61 -14.97 -5.68
N PRO A 200 12.94 -16.15 -5.10
CA PRO A 200 11.99 -17.23 -4.85
C PRO A 200 10.82 -16.80 -3.95
N ASN A 201 11.04 -15.95 -2.94
CA ASN A 201 9.98 -15.48 -2.07
C ASN A 201 8.97 -14.55 -2.80
N ALA A 202 9.47 -13.68 -3.68
CA ALA A 202 8.59 -12.81 -4.48
C ALA A 202 7.81 -13.60 -5.52
N GLU A 203 8.42 -14.62 -6.11
CA GLU A 203 7.79 -15.54 -7.06
C GLU A 203 6.73 -16.40 -6.38
N TYR A 204 7.03 -16.93 -5.20
CA TYR A 204 6.08 -17.68 -4.38
C TYR A 204 4.85 -16.80 -4.03
N LEU A 205 5.07 -15.62 -3.47
CA LEU A 205 3.97 -14.71 -3.12
C LEU A 205 3.12 -14.34 -4.35
N ALA A 206 3.75 -14.02 -5.47
CA ALA A 206 3.05 -13.69 -6.71
C ALA A 206 2.20 -14.85 -7.23
N SER A 207 2.63 -16.10 -7.03
CA SER A 207 1.89 -17.30 -7.48
C SER A 207 0.81 -17.76 -6.51
N HIS A 208 0.79 -17.30 -5.23
CA HIS A 208 -0.17 -17.74 -4.21
C HIS A 208 -1.04 -16.62 -3.64
N CYS A 209 -0.83 -15.36 -4.03
CA CYS A 209 -1.58 -14.23 -3.46
C CYS A 209 -3.01 -14.14 -3.98
N ALA A 210 -3.93 -13.82 -3.07
CA ALA A 210 -5.27 -13.35 -3.35
C ALA A 210 -5.59 -12.14 -2.46
N THR A 211 -6.42 -11.22 -2.95
CA THR A 211 -6.83 -10.01 -2.21
C THR A 211 -8.32 -10.13 -1.89
N LEU A 212 -8.65 -10.13 -0.62
CA LEU A 212 -10.04 -10.09 -0.16
C LEU A 212 -10.60 -8.67 -0.23
N PRO A 213 -11.90 -8.50 -0.48
CA PRO A 213 -12.53 -7.18 -0.45
C PRO A 213 -12.43 -6.57 0.95
N LEU A 214 -12.00 -5.31 1.01
CA LEU A 214 -11.95 -4.53 2.24
C LEU A 214 -12.06 -3.04 1.92
N PHE A 215 -13.19 -2.44 2.28
CA PHE A 215 -13.45 -1.01 2.13
C PHE A 215 -14.38 -0.53 3.27
N PRO A 216 -14.35 0.76 3.64
CA PRO A 216 -15.03 1.22 4.86
C PRO A 216 -16.56 1.14 4.80
N GLU A 217 -17.16 1.09 3.62
CA GLU A 217 -18.62 1.01 3.43
C GLU A 217 -19.16 -0.43 3.55
N MET A 218 -18.31 -1.46 3.71
CA MET A 218 -18.77 -2.84 3.91
C MET A 218 -19.67 -2.94 5.16
N THR A 219 -20.82 -3.58 4.98
CA THR A 219 -21.69 -3.96 6.10
C THR A 219 -21.09 -5.13 6.89
N ASP A 220 -21.57 -5.34 8.11
CA ASP A 220 -21.12 -6.47 8.91
C ASP A 220 -21.53 -7.82 8.31
N GLU A 221 -22.66 -7.88 7.61
CA GLU A 221 -23.14 -9.04 6.89
C GLU A 221 -22.20 -9.38 5.71
N GLU A 222 -21.71 -8.39 4.97
CA GLU A 222 -20.75 -8.60 3.89
C GLU A 222 -19.39 -9.08 4.43
N VAL A 223 -18.92 -8.51 5.53
CA VAL A 223 -17.69 -8.96 6.22
C VAL A 223 -17.82 -10.40 6.65
N GLU A 224 -18.94 -10.76 7.29
CA GLU A 224 -19.24 -12.12 7.72
C GLU A 224 -19.36 -13.11 6.55
N MET A 225 -19.90 -12.66 5.42
CA MET A 225 -19.98 -13.48 4.20
C MET A 225 -18.59 -13.84 3.68
N VAL A 226 -17.64 -12.89 3.65
CA VAL A 226 -16.25 -13.14 3.27
C VAL A 226 -15.59 -14.13 4.22
N ILE A 227 -15.71 -13.92 5.54
CA ILE A 227 -15.14 -14.82 6.56
C ILE A 227 -15.65 -16.25 6.40
N ARG A 228 -16.96 -16.42 6.27
CA ARG A 228 -17.57 -17.74 6.07
C ARG A 228 -17.12 -18.41 4.79
N ALA A 229 -17.04 -17.67 3.70
CA ALA A 229 -16.57 -18.20 2.42
C ALA A 229 -15.10 -18.66 2.51
N CYS A 230 -14.22 -17.84 3.11
CA CYS A 230 -12.83 -18.22 3.35
C CYS A 230 -12.71 -19.48 4.21
N ASN A 231 -13.49 -19.57 5.31
CA ASN A 231 -13.44 -20.71 6.21
C ASN A 231 -14.03 -22.00 5.61
N ALA A 232 -14.90 -21.88 4.62
CA ALA A 232 -15.50 -23.04 3.92
C ALA A 232 -14.73 -23.47 2.66
N TYR A 233 -13.69 -22.73 2.24
CA TYR A 233 -12.89 -23.08 1.08
C TYR A 233 -12.13 -24.38 1.30
N GLN A 234 -12.10 -25.24 0.29
CA GLN A 234 -11.37 -26.51 0.28
C GLN A 234 -10.43 -26.55 -0.92
N THR A 235 -9.18 -26.91 -0.66
CA THR A 235 -8.18 -27.21 -1.71
C THR A 235 -8.58 -28.46 -2.50
N ALA A 236 -7.98 -28.62 -3.69
CA ALA A 236 -8.26 -29.78 -4.57
C ALA A 236 -7.65 -31.08 -4.06
#